data_7f39022824f4f59fa8b0716242388b20
#
_entry.id   7f39022824f4f59fa8b0716242388b20
#
_cell.length_a   1.000
_cell.length_b   1.000
_cell.length_c   1.000
_cell.angle_alpha   90.00
_cell.angle_beta   90.00
_cell.angle_gamma   90.00
#
_symmetry.space_group_name_H-M   'P 1'
#
loop_
_entity.id
_entity.type
_entity.pdbx_description
1 polymer ?
#
loop_
_entity_poly.entity_id
_entity_poly.type
_entity_poly.pdbx_seq_one_letter_code
_entity_poly.pdbx_strand_id
1 'polypeptide(L)'
;RHQGTFDVARAGWCADYNEPTSFLNTMLSDSSNNTAHYKSPAFDKLIGETLKVADDAQRADLYAKSEQQLDKDSAIVPVYYYVNARLVKPWVGGYTGKDPLDNISVKNLYIIKH
;
A
#
# COMPACT_ATOMS: atom_id res chain seq x y z
N ARG A 1 -8.76 -16.30 -5.46
CA ARG A 1 -7.47 -15.70 -5.85
C ARG A 1 -6.28 -16.57 -5.43
N HIS A 2 -6.27 -17.09 -4.21
CA HIS A 2 -5.13 -17.92 -3.71
C HIS A 2 -4.92 -19.23 -4.47
N GLN A 3 -5.91 -19.72 -5.20
CA GLN A 3 -5.79 -20.95 -6.01
C GLN A 3 -5.15 -20.71 -7.39
N GLY A 4 -4.97 -19.45 -7.81
CA GLY A 4 -4.32 -19.10 -9.07
C GLY A 4 -5.05 -19.55 -10.35
N THR A 5 -6.35 -19.84 -10.28
CA THR A 5 -7.16 -20.32 -11.40
C THR A 5 -7.88 -19.17 -12.11
N PHE A 6 -7.14 -18.13 -12.52
CA PHE A 6 -7.69 -16.97 -13.22
C PHE A 6 -6.61 -16.37 -14.14
N ASP A 7 -7.03 -15.72 -15.22
CA ASP A 7 -6.14 -14.97 -16.11
C ASP A 7 -5.97 -13.53 -15.62
N VAL A 8 -7.05 -12.92 -15.09
CA VAL A 8 -7.05 -11.57 -14.51
C VAL A 8 -7.91 -11.56 -13.26
N ALA A 9 -7.43 -10.91 -12.21
CA ALA A 9 -8.19 -10.75 -10.97
C ALA A 9 -8.12 -9.31 -10.45
N ARG A 10 -9.25 -8.80 -9.93
CA ARG A 10 -9.26 -7.54 -9.20
C ARG A 10 -8.62 -7.73 -7.82
N ALA A 11 -7.68 -6.88 -7.51
CA ALA A 11 -7.05 -6.79 -6.19
C ALA A 11 -7.12 -5.36 -5.65
N GLY A 12 -6.86 -5.19 -4.37
CA GLY A 12 -6.69 -3.92 -3.71
C GLY A 12 -5.93 -4.13 -2.41
N TRP A 13 -5.15 -3.14 -2.02
CA TRP A 13 -4.38 -3.15 -0.78
C TRP A 13 -4.49 -1.77 -0.12
N CYS A 14 -4.63 -1.75 1.19
CA CYS A 14 -4.49 -0.56 2.00
C CYS A 14 -3.14 -0.64 2.73
N ALA A 15 -2.44 0.48 2.85
CA ALA A 15 -1.16 0.50 3.54
C ALA A 15 -1.32 0.08 5.01
N ASP A 16 -0.47 -0.84 5.48
CA ASP A 16 -0.38 -1.23 6.89
C ASP A 16 0.46 -0.22 7.68
N TYR A 17 1.37 0.48 7.00
CA TYR A 17 2.24 1.52 7.53
C TYR A 17 2.61 2.52 6.42
N ASN A 18 3.05 3.72 6.81
CA ASN A 18 3.34 4.82 5.89
C ASN A 18 4.72 4.68 5.22
N GLU A 19 4.87 3.66 4.39
CA GLU A 19 6.09 3.38 3.61
C GLU A 19 5.70 2.63 2.33
N PRO A 20 6.35 2.87 1.17
CA PRO A 20 6.06 2.17 -0.10
C PRO A 20 6.14 0.65 -0.01
N THR A 21 7.00 0.11 0.84
CA THR A 21 7.11 -1.34 1.07
C THR A 21 5.82 -1.99 1.57
N SER A 22 4.92 -1.22 2.19
CA SER A 22 3.59 -1.71 2.56
C SER A 22 2.80 -2.23 1.35
N PHE A 23 3.06 -1.69 0.17
CA PHE A 23 2.48 -2.15 -1.10
C PHE A 23 3.41 -3.11 -1.84
N LEU A 24 4.68 -2.75 -2.01
CA LEU A 24 5.64 -3.50 -2.83
C LEU A 24 5.92 -4.89 -2.27
N ASN A 25 5.95 -5.06 -0.95
CA ASN A 25 6.14 -6.37 -0.31
C ASN A 25 5.02 -7.37 -0.63
N THR A 26 3.84 -6.91 -1.04
CA THR A 26 2.77 -7.81 -1.48
C THR A 26 3.11 -8.56 -2.75
N MET A 27 4.09 -8.07 -3.53
CA MET A 27 4.50 -8.63 -4.81
C MET A 27 5.80 -9.45 -4.74
N LEU A 28 6.45 -9.56 -3.57
CA LEU A 28 7.61 -10.43 -3.40
C LEU A 28 7.26 -11.88 -3.74
N SER A 29 8.23 -12.60 -4.32
CA SER A 29 8.03 -13.97 -4.81
C SER A 29 7.56 -14.96 -3.73
N ASP A 30 7.90 -14.70 -2.47
CA ASP A 30 7.56 -15.51 -1.30
C ASP A 30 6.42 -14.91 -0.44
N SER A 31 5.87 -13.77 -0.84
CA SER A 31 4.80 -13.12 -0.09
C SER A 31 3.50 -13.91 -0.15
N SER A 32 2.90 -14.19 1.00
CA SER A 32 1.57 -14.79 1.09
C SER A 32 0.45 -13.91 0.48
N ASN A 33 0.73 -12.61 0.33
CA ASN A 33 -0.18 -11.63 -0.28
C ASN A 33 -0.02 -11.54 -1.80
N ASN A 34 0.98 -12.21 -2.37
CA ASN A 34 1.23 -12.26 -3.81
C ASN A 34 0.19 -13.12 -4.53
N THR A 35 -1.01 -12.59 -4.66
CA THR A 35 -2.12 -13.31 -5.33
C THR A 35 -1.97 -13.38 -6.84
N ALA A 36 -1.08 -12.60 -7.43
CA ALA A 36 -0.70 -12.67 -8.83
C ALA A 36 0.26 -13.83 -9.14
N HIS A 37 0.78 -14.49 -8.10
CA HIS A 37 1.84 -15.52 -8.23
C HIS A 37 3.06 -15.01 -9.02
N TYR A 38 3.30 -13.71 -8.98
CA TYR A 38 4.44 -13.06 -9.62
C TYR A 38 5.75 -13.56 -9.00
N LYS A 39 6.72 -13.85 -9.85
CA LYS A 39 8.05 -14.31 -9.44
C LYS A 39 9.11 -13.57 -10.23
N SER A 40 9.87 -12.71 -9.58
CA SER A 40 10.93 -11.93 -10.19
C SER A 40 12.11 -11.75 -9.24
N PRO A 41 13.20 -12.52 -9.43
CA PRO A 41 14.41 -12.31 -8.62
C PRO A 41 14.98 -10.89 -8.74
N ALA A 42 14.75 -10.21 -9.86
CA ALA A 42 15.18 -8.83 -10.06
C ALA A 42 14.40 -7.88 -9.15
N PHE A 43 13.07 -8.03 -9.07
CA PHE A 43 12.21 -7.28 -8.18
C PHE A 43 12.55 -7.56 -6.71
N ASP A 44 12.65 -8.84 -6.32
CA ASP A 44 12.98 -9.23 -4.95
C ASP A 44 14.31 -8.63 -4.48
N LYS A 45 15.31 -8.62 -5.39
CA LYS A 45 16.61 -8.00 -5.12
C LYS A 45 16.49 -6.50 -4.87
N LEU A 46 15.75 -5.77 -5.73
CA LEU A 46 15.55 -4.33 -5.58
C LEU A 46 14.91 -4.00 -4.23
N ILE A 47 13.87 -4.72 -3.83
CA ILE A 47 13.23 -4.54 -2.52
C ILE A 47 14.18 -4.89 -1.38
N GLY A 48 14.96 -5.97 -1.50
CA GLY A 48 15.98 -6.34 -0.51
C GLY A 48 17.09 -5.28 -0.34
N GLU A 49 17.41 -4.53 -1.40
CA GLU A 49 18.39 -3.45 -1.35
C GLU A 49 17.86 -2.22 -0.61
N THR A 50 16.55 -1.94 -0.65
CA THR A 50 15.96 -0.81 0.09
C THR A 50 16.20 -0.90 1.59
N LEU A 51 16.28 -2.11 2.13
CA LEU A 51 16.53 -2.34 3.57
C LEU A 51 17.97 -2.04 3.99
N LYS A 52 18.89 -1.90 3.05
CA LYS A 52 20.32 -1.66 3.29
C LYS A 52 20.70 -0.19 3.13
N VAL A 53 19.79 0.63 2.61
CA VAL A 53 20.04 2.04 2.28
C VAL A 53 19.38 2.93 3.33
N ALA A 54 20.22 3.75 3.99
CA ALA A 54 19.75 4.73 4.98
C ALA A 54 19.32 6.06 4.35
N ASP A 55 19.86 6.39 3.17
CA ASP A 55 19.55 7.62 2.45
C ASP A 55 18.18 7.53 1.78
N ASP A 56 17.30 8.49 2.08
CA ASP A 56 15.92 8.51 1.60
C ASP A 56 15.82 8.68 0.09
N ALA A 57 16.74 9.46 -0.53
CA ALA A 57 16.70 9.69 -1.96
C ALA A 57 17.11 8.42 -2.74
N GLN A 58 18.16 7.73 -2.26
CA GLN A 58 18.58 6.45 -2.83
C GLN A 58 17.50 5.37 -2.65
N ARG A 59 16.84 5.35 -1.50
CA ARG A 59 15.73 4.43 -1.24
C ARG A 59 14.55 4.69 -2.15
N ALA A 60 14.20 5.96 -2.38
CA ALA A 60 13.15 6.35 -3.32
C ALA A 60 13.47 5.93 -4.77
N ASP A 61 14.73 6.04 -5.20
CA ASP A 61 15.17 5.54 -6.52
C ASP A 61 15.01 4.03 -6.66
N LEU A 62 15.33 3.27 -5.60
CA LEU A 62 15.11 1.82 -5.60
C LEU A 62 13.63 1.45 -5.68
N TYR A 63 12.75 2.20 -5.00
CA TYR A 63 11.30 2.01 -5.12
C TYR A 63 10.81 2.29 -6.54
N ALA A 64 11.24 3.40 -7.14
CA ALA A 64 10.88 3.72 -8.52
C ALA A 64 11.35 2.63 -9.51
N LYS A 65 12.54 2.09 -9.33
CA LYS A 65 13.04 0.96 -10.14
C LYS A 65 12.22 -0.32 -9.93
N SER A 66 11.77 -0.56 -8.70
CA SER A 66 10.91 -1.71 -8.39
C SER A 66 9.54 -1.60 -9.06
N GLU A 67 8.95 -0.40 -9.05
CA GLU A 67 7.68 -0.13 -9.75
C GLU A 67 7.85 -0.27 -11.28
N GLN A 68 8.95 0.24 -11.85
CA GLN A 68 9.27 0.06 -13.26
C GLN A 68 9.42 -1.42 -13.64
N GLN A 69 9.96 -2.25 -12.74
CA GLN A 69 10.06 -3.69 -12.99
C GLN A 69 8.68 -4.35 -13.00
N LEU A 70 7.78 -3.97 -12.08
CA LEU A 70 6.39 -4.47 -12.08
C LEU A 70 5.64 -4.07 -13.35
N ASP A 71 5.81 -2.83 -13.81
CA ASP A 71 5.21 -2.32 -15.04
C ASP A 71 5.73 -3.07 -16.26
N LYS A 72 7.04 -3.23 -16.38
CA LYS A 72 7.69 -3.98 -17.46
C LYS A 72 7.19 -5.41 -17.55
N ASP A 73 7.02 -6.08 -16.41
CA ASP A 73 6.56 -7.46 -16.33
C ASP A 73 5.03 -7.57 -16.41
N SER A 74 4.31 -6.43 -16.42
CA SER A 74 2.84 -6.34 -16.41
C SER A 74 2.21 -7.18 -15.28
N ALA A 75 2.90 -7.26 -14.14
CA ALA A 75 2.47 -8.06 -13.00
C ALA A 75 1.21 -7.53 -12.33
N ILE A 76 1.03 -6.21 -12.36
CA ILE A 76 -0.15 -5.51 -11.86
C ILE A 76 -0.50 -4.35 -12.80
N VAL A 77 -1.78 -3.97 -12.82
CA VAL A 77 -2.27 -2.79 -13.52
C VAL A 77 -2.94 -1.87 -12.49
N PRO A 78 -2.28 -0.79 -12.06
CA PRO A 78 -2.88 0.20 -11.18
C PRO A 78 -4.05 0.90 -11.88
N VAL A 79 -5.22 0.97 -11.25
CA VAL A 79 -6.43 1.54 -11.87
C VAL A 79 -6.84 2.84 -11.16
N TYR A 80 -6.89 2.84 -9.83
CA TYR A 80 -7.27 4.02 -9.06
C TYR A 80 -6.83 3.90 -7.59
N TYR A 81 -6.76 5.04 -6.92
CA TYR A 81 -6.61 5.10 -5.47
C TYR A 81 -7.98 5.08 -4.80
N TYR A 82 -8.12 4.25 -3.76
CA TYR A 82 -9.31 4.26 -2.92
C TYR A 82 -9.41 5.57 -2.14
N VAL A 83 -10.64 6.08 -2.05
CA VAL A 83 -10.96 7.23 -1.21
C VAL A 83 -12.04 6.82 -0.20
N ASN A 84 -11.77 7.06 1.08
CA ASN A 84 -12.75 6.90 2.13
C ASN A 84 -13.54 8.20 2.30
N ALA A 85 -14.75 8.26 1.75
CA ALA A 85 -15.65 9.39 1.96
C ALA A 85 -16.29 9.29 3.36
N ARG A 86 -16.14 10.32 4.19
CA ARG A 86 -16.70 10.39 5.54
C ARG A 86 -17.55 11.64 5.72
N LEU A 87 -18.73 11.44 6.26
CA LEU A 87 -19.62 12.51 6.66
C LEU A 87 -19.57 12.63 8.19
N VAL A 88 -19.01 13.72 8.68
CA VAL A 88 -18.88 13.98 10.11
C VAL A 88 -19.84 15.12 10.48
N LYS A 89 -20.73 14.86 11.45
CA LYS A 89 -21.69 15.88 11.91
C LYS A 89 -20.97 17.04 12.61
N PRO A 90 -21.47 18.29 12.49
CA PRO A 90 -20.83 19.46 13.07
C PRO A 90 -20.61 19.39 14.60
N TRP A 91 -21.43 18.60 15.28
CA TRP A 91 -21.35 18.43 16.73
C TRP A 91 -20.43 17.29 17.18
N VAL A 92 -19.68 16.66 16.25
CA VAL A 92 -18.64 15.67 16.58
C VAL A 92 -17.30 16.39 16.63
N GLY A 93 -16.74 16.55 17.82
CA GLY A 93 -15.40 17.09 18.05
C GLY A 93 -14.33 16.01 18.09
N GLY A 94 -13.06 16.41 17.94
CA GLY A 94 -11.92 15.51 18.01
C GLY A 94 -11.60 14.71 16.74
N TYR A 95 -12.42 14.82 15.70
CA TYR A 95 -12.13 14.23 14.39
C TYR A 95 -11.19 15.14 13.60
N THR A 96 -10.02 14.65 13.22
CA THR A 96 -9.03 15.43 12.46
C THR A 96 -8.98 15.10 10.97
N GLY A 97 -9.29 13.86 10.59
CA GLY A 97 -9.20 13.37 9.20
C GLY A 97 -7.79 13.43 8.59
N LYS A 98 -6.75 13.55 9.42
CA LYS A 98 -5.37 13.80 8.97
C LYS A 98 -4.45 12.59 9.05
N ASP A 99 -4.94 11.45 9.54
CA ASP A 99 -4.13 10.24 9.60
C ASP A 99 -3.92 9.68 8.19
N PRO A 100 -2.68 9.51 7.71
CA PRO A 100 -2.41 9.00 6.37
C PRO A 100 -2.86 7.55 6.15
N LEU A 101 -3.04 6.79 7.22
CA LEU A 101 -3.60 5.43 7.19
C LEU A 101 -5.11 5.39 7.42
N ASP A 102 -5.74 6.57 7.52
CA ASP A 102 -7.18 6.76 7.77
C ASP A 102 -7.67 6.10 9.08
N ASN A 103 -6.81 5.99 10.09
CA ASN A 103 -7.19 5.49 11.40
C ASN A 103 -7.94 6.56 12.20
N ILE A 104 -9.04 6.17 12.80
CA ILE A 104 -9.82 7.04 13.68
C ILE A 104 -9.60 6.63 15.12
N SER A 105 -9.01 7.53 15.91
CA SER A 105 -8.88 7.34 17.35
C SER A 105 -10.20 7.70 18.05
N VAL A 106 -11.05 6.71 18.25
CA VAL A 106 -12.37 6.89 18.86
C VAL A 106 -12.29 7.52 20.25
N LYS A 107 -11.22 7.26 21.01
CA LYS A 107 -10.99 7.86 22.34
C LYS A 107 -10.91 9.39 22.35
N ASN A 108 -10.61 9.99 21.21
CA ASN A 108 -10.49 11.44 21.04
C ASN A 108 -11.79 12.10 20.57
N LEU A 109 -12.79 11.30 20.18
CA LEU A 109 -14.08 11.84 19.74
C LEU A 109 -14.95 12.24 20.93
N TYR A 110 -15.64 13.35 20.79
CA TYR A 110 -16.60 13.84 21.79
C TYR A 110 -17.77 14.56 21.11
N ILE A 111 -18.86 14.74 21.84
CA ILE A 111 -20.03 15.47 21.35
C ILE A 111 -19.94 16.91 21.84
N ILE A 112 -20.00 17.84 20.91
CA ILE A 112 -20.14 19.27 21.19
C ILE A 112 -21.61 19.54 21.44
N LYS A 113 -21.90 20.37 22.46
CA LYS A 113 -23.27 20.77 22.74
C LYS A 113 -23.88 21.49 21.51
N HIS A 114 -25.05 21.07 21.14
CA HIS A 114 -25.81 21.59 19.99
C HIS A 114 -27.26 21.93 20.40
#